data_b6812cdb4e5871d629f3ee3bc6f95f76
#
_entry.id   b6812cdb4e5871d629f3ee3bc6f95f76
#
_cell.length_a   1.000
_cell.length_b   1.000
_cell.length_c   1.000
_cell.angle_alpha   90.00
_cell.angle_beta   90.00
_cell.angle_gamma   90.00
#
_symmetry.space_group_name_H-M   'P 1'
#
loop_
_entity.id
_entity.type
_entity.pdbx_description
1 polymer ?
#
loop_
_entity_poly.entity_id
_entity_poly.type
_entity_poly.pdbx_seq_one_letter_code
_entity_poly.pdbx_strand_id
1 'polypeptide(L)' 'MSDYTIHPLTDKDGNPITRDPYIPELGDYMLVSTPDGVHEVQVTGCSDTGDGTAGFTLRAIH' A
#
# COMPACT_ATOMS: atom_id res chain seq x y z
N MET A 1 -15.46 -6.66 7.61
CA MET A 1 -14.73 -5.55 8.23
C MET A 1 -13.23 -5.78 8.11
N SER A 2 -12.50 -4.77 7.68
CA SER A 2 -11.05 -4.91 7.55
C SER A 2 -10.39 -4.85 8.92
N ASP A 3 -9.48 -5.79 9.17
CA ASP A 3 -8.72 -5.82 10.42
C ASP A 3 -7.28 -5.37 10.18
N TYR A 4 -7.06 -4.55 9.16
CA TYR A 4 -5.73 -4.08 8.86
C TYR A 4 -5.70 -2.55 8.78
N THR A 5 -4.52 -2.00 9.07
CA THR A 5 -4.26 -0.57 8.95
C THR A 5 -3.04 -0.37 8.05
N ILE A 6 -3.13 0.58 7.12
CA ILE A 6 -2.05 0.89 6.20
C ILE A 6 -1.34 2.15 6.67
N HIS A 7 -0.01 2.06 6.77
CA HIS A 7 0.84 3.19 7.14
C HIS A 7 1.80 3.47 5.99
N PRO A 8 1.62 4.57 5.24
CA PRO A 8 2.54 4.89 4.15
C PRO A 8 3.95 5.16 4.69
N LEU A 9 4.96 4.64 3.99
CA LEU A 9 6.36 4.86 4.34
C LEU A 9 6.99 5.84 3.37
N THR A 10 7.41 5.33 2.21
CA THR A 10 8.07 6.14 1.20
C THR A 10 7.54 5.79 -0.18
N ASP A 11 7.79 6.68 -1.15
CA ASP A 11 7.52 6.36 -2.54
C ASP A 11 8.67 5.50 -3.12
N LYS A 12 8.59 5.22 -4.41
CA LYS A 12 9.59 4.39 -5.09
C LYS A 12 10.99 5.01 -5.08
N ASP A 13 11.07 6.33 -4.89
CA ASP A 13 12.33 7.06 -4.89
C ASP A 13 12.91 7.23 -3.47
N GLY A 14 12.18 6.72 -2.46
CA GLY A 14 12.62 6.82 -1.09
C GLY A 14 12.21 8.10 -0.38
N ASN A 15 11.38 8.91 -1.00
CA ASN A 15 10.91 10.15 -0.40
C ASN A 15 9.69 9.89 0.48
N PRO A 16 9.54 10.62 1.60
CA PRO A 16 8.36 10.45 2.45
C PRO A 16 7.08 10.73 1.69
N ILE A 17 6.06 9.92 1.94
CA ILE A 17 4.76 10.11 1.33
C ILE A 17 4.01 11.18 2.11
N THR A 18 3.63 12.27 1.42
CA THR A 18 2.94 13.40 2.05
C THR A 18 1.56 13.65 1.48
N ARG A 19 1.09 12.74 0.61
CA ARG A 19 -0.23 12.87 0.00
C ARG A 19 -1.33 12.67 1.03
N ASP A 20 -2.36 13.49 0.96
CA ASP A 20 -3.52 13.41 1.84
C ASP A 20 -4.78 13.73 1.02
N PRO A 21 -5.72 12.79 0.84
CA PRO A 21 -5.65 11.42 1.37
C PRO A 21 -4.61 10.57 0.66
N TYR A 22 -4.13 9.55 1.37
CA TYR A 22 -3.16 8.63 0.79
C TYR A 22 -3.85 7.63 -0.14
N ILE A 23 -3.42 7.64 -1.39
CA ILE A 23 -3.85 6.66 -2.39
C ILE A 23 -2.59 5.94 -2.85
N PRO A 24 -2.50 4.61 -2.67
CA PRO A 24 -1.31 3.88 -3.08
C PRO A 24 -1.00 4.03 -4.57
N GLU A 25 0.27 4.18 -4.88
CA GLU A 25 0.75 4.25 -6.25
C GLU A 25 1.80 3.16 -6.48
N LEU A 26 2.02 2.83 -7.75
CA LEU A 26 3.00 1.80 -8.11
C LEU A 26 4.38 2.16 -7.57
N GLY A 27 4.99 1.21 -6.87
CA GLY A 27 6.32 1.39 -6.29
C GLY A 27 6.33 1.93 -4.87
N ASP A 28 5.18 2.33 -4.32
CA ASP A 28 5.12 2.83 -2.96
C ASP A 28 5.46 1.74 -1.95
N TYR A 29 6.17 2.14 -0.90
CA TYR A 29 6.44 1.27 0.25
C TYR A 29 5.50 1.64 1.38
N MET A 30 4.96 0.63 2.04
CA MET A 30 4.06 0.88 3.17
C MET A 30 4.15 -0.25 4.19
N LEU A 31 3.65 0.01 5.39
CA LEU A 31 3.47 -1.00 6.42
C LEU A 31 1.98 -1.34 6.52
N VAL A 32 1.69 -2.63 6.60
CA VAL A 32 0.34 -3.10 6.83
C VAL A 32 0.31 -3.77 8.19
N SER A 33 -0.47 -3.20 9.10
CA SER A 33 -0.66 -3.74 10.44
C SER A 33 -1.89 -4.63 10.45
N THR A 34 -1.70 -5.90 10.82
CA THR A 34 -2.78 -6.88 10.88
C THR A 34 -2.79 -7.53 12.26
N PRO A 35 -3.84 -8.31 12.61
CA PRO A 35 -3.83 -9.05 13.86
C PRO A 35 -2.65 -10.02 14.02
N ASP A 36 -2.06 -10.44 12.89
CA ASP A 36 -0.90 -11.34 12.92
C ASP A 36 0.43 -10.62 13.09
N GLY A 37 0.43 -9.30 12.98
CA GLY A 37 1.64 -8.49 13.09
C GLY A 37 1.73 -7.40 12.03
N VAL A 38 2.91 -6.82 11.89
CA VAL A 38 3.16 -5.73 10.95
C VAL A 38 4.01 -6.27 9.80
N HIS A 39 3.60 -5.96 8.58
CA HIS A 39 4.26 -6.42 7.37
C HIS A 39 4.68 -5.24 6.52
N GLU A 40 5.93 -5.24 6.07
CA GLU A 40 6.40 -4.24 5.11
C GLU A 40 6.12 -4.76 3.70
N VAL A 41 5.48 -3.95 2.87
CA VAL A 41 5.09 -4.35 1.51
C VAL A 41 5.39 -3.23 0.54
N GLN A 42 5.46 -3.60 -0.74
CA GLN A 42 5.61 -2.66 -1.84
C GLN A 42 4.46 -2.87 -2.83
N VAL A 43 3.91 -1.76 -3.32
CA VAL A 43 2.88 -1.81 -4.35
C VAL A 43 3.53 -2.19 -5.67
N THR A 44 3.20 -3.37 -6.20
CA THR A 44 3.80 -3.89 -7.44
C THR A 44 2.86 -3.83 -8.63
N GLY A 45 1.58 -3.50 -8.41
CA GLY A 45 0.62 -3.40 -9.48
C GLY A 45 -0.62 -2.65 -9.06
N CYS A 46 -1.32 -2.14 -10.04
CA CYS A 46 -2.59 -1.46 -9.83
C CYS A 46 -3.52 -1.90 -10.94
N SER A 47 -4.71 -2.37 -10.60
CA SER A 47 -5.70 -2.78 -11.58
C SER A 47 -7.03 -2.12 -11.29
N ASP A 48 -7.72 -1.73 -12.37
CA ASP A 48 -9.08 -1.19 -12.29
C ASP A 48 -10.04 -2.34 -12.55
N THR A 49 -10.96 -2.57 -11.64
CA THR A 49 -11.91 -3.65 -11.77
C THR A 49 -13.10 -3.30 -12.65
N GLY A 50 -13.17 -2.06 -13.13
CA GLY A 50 -14.23 -1.63 -14.03
C GLY A 50 -15.52 -1.20 -13.34
N ASP A 51 -15.62 -1.38 -12.04
CA ASP A 51 -16.80 -0.96 -11.25
C ASP A 51 -16.50 0.28 -10.40
N GLY A 52 -15.38 0.94 -10.69
CA GLY A 52 -14.96 2.10 -9.92
C GLY A 52 -14.08 1.76 -8.73
N THR A 53 -13.79 0.48 -8.53
CA THR A 53 -12.93 0.03 -7.45
C THR A 53 -11.54 -0.26 -8.01
N ALA A 54 -10.51 0.31 -7.41
CA ALA A 54 -9.12 0.03 -7.80
C ALA A 54 -8.56 -1.06 -6.91
N GLY A 55 -7.92 -2.05 -7.53
CA GLY A 55 -7.21 -3.10 -6.80
C GLY A 55 -5.72 -2.87 -6.87
N PHE A 56 -5.02 -3.20 -5.79
CA PHE A 56 -3.57 -3.06 -5.74
C PHE A 56 -2.94 -4.42 -5.44
N THR A 57 -1.86 -4.70 -6.14
CA THR A 57 -1.06 -5.89 -5.88
C THR A 57 0.09 -5.50 -4.98
N LEU A 58 0.25 -6.22 -3.88
CA LEU A 58 1.28 -5.94 -2.89
C LEU A 58 2.28 -7.10 -2.85
N ARG A 59 3.53 -6.77 -2.64
CA ARG A 59 4.59 -7.74 -2.48
C ARG A 59 5.23 -7.57 -1.12
N ALA A 60 5.34 -8.66 -0.37
CA ALA A 60 6.02 -8.62 0.92
C ALA A 60 7.52 -8.39 0.69
N ILE A 61 8.10 -7.47 1.48
CA ILE A 61 9.53 -7.18 1.41
C ILE A 61 10.33 -8.25 2.16
N HIS A 62 9.74 -8.85 3.14
CA HIS A 62 10.36 -9.91 3.93
C HIS A 62 9.47 -11.13 3.98
#